data_a53824e5f04c4c3ef35a4fa2ed9330ce
#
_entry.id   a53824e5f04c4c3ef35a4fa2ed9330ce
#
_cell.length_a   1.000
_cell.length_b   1.000
_cell.length_c   1.000
_cell.angle_alpha   90.00
_cell.angle_beta   90.00
_cell.angle_gamma   90.00
#
_symmetry.space_group_name_H-M   'P 1'
#
loop_
_entity.id
_entity.type
_entity.pdbx_description
1 polymer ?
#
loop_
_entity_poly.entity_id
_entity_poly.type
_entity_poly.pdbx_seq_one_letter_code
_entity_poly.pdbx_strand_id
1 'polypeptide(L)'
;MLAVVLNYLGREPRSAKREDLAAASELLKAIRPYVRKFQSQPVTELVNENLCVSLGYSGDVIQAQRTAEAAGKHLDFQYRVPRQGTTVWMDTMAIPADARHPEYAYRFINFVMRPANMAAISNFTGYPTASAKARQAVDPRMRDNPDIYLDEATYARLIPGRDIPQADMQARMRVWTRFKTAQD
;
A
#
# COMPACT_ATOMS: atom_id res chain seq x y z
N MET A 1 8.48 -1.31 -3.03
CA MET A 1 9.64 -0.90 -2.21
C MET A 1 10.68 -0.11 -3.01
N LEU A 2 11.34 -0.65 -4.05
CA LEU A 2 12.40 0.09 -4.78
C LEU A 2 11.97 1.46 -5.33
N ALA A 3 10.72 1.62 -5.76
CA ALA A 3 10.20 2.93 -6.19
C ALA A 3 10.28 3.98 -5.07
N VAL A 4 9.94 3.59 -3.84
CA VAL A 4 10.03 4.48 -2.67
C VAL A 4 11.48 4.84 -2.34
N VAL A 5 12.40 3.84 -2.42
CA VAL A 5 13.84 4.06 -2.19
C VAL A 5 14.42 5.02 -3.23
N LEU A 6 14.12 4.81 -4.51
CA LEU A 6 14.59 5.69 -5.59
C LEU A 6 14.03 7.11 -5.44
N ASN A 7 12.74 7.23 -5.10
CA ASN A 7 12.11 8.52 -4.84
C ASN A 7 12.77 9.26 -3.66
N TYR A 8 13.08 8.55 -2.58
CA TYR A 8 13.79 9.10 -1.43
C TYR A 8 15.17 9.66 -1.83
N LEU A 9 15.85 8.99 -2.77
CA LEU A 9 17.14 9.43 -3.32
C LEU A 9 17.01 10.53 -4.39
N GLY A 10 15.82 11.06 -4.65
CA GLY A 10 15.58 12.04 -5.70
C GLY A 10 15.75 11.48 -7.12
N ARG A 11 15.63 10.16 -7.29
CA ARG A 11 15.74 9.46 -8.58
C ARG A 11 14.36 9.13 -9.12
N GLU A 12 14.28 8.88 -10.44
CA GLU A 12 13.03 8.42 -11.07
C GLU A 12 12.57 7.10 -10.42
N PRO A 13 11.37 7.01 -9.83
CA PRO A 13 10.91 5.83 -9.08
C PRO A 13 10.91 4.53 -9.87
N ARG A 14 10.83 4.61 -11.21
CA ARG A 14 10.81 3.45 -12.11
C ARG A 14 12.15 3.17 -12.76
N SER A 15 13.17 3.95 -12.46
CA SER A 15 14.49 3.79 -13.07
C SER A 15 15.04 2.37 -12.92
N ALA A 16 15.63 1.87 -13.99
CA ALA A 16 16.44 0.66 -14.03
C ALA A 16 17.89 0.97 -14.41
N LYS A 17 18.28 2.25 -14.46
CA LYS A 17 19.63 2.66 -14.73
C LYS A 17 20.58 2.07 -13.69
N ARG A 18 21.73 1.61 -14.14
CA ARG A 18 22.73 0.94 -13.28
C ARG A 18 23.14 1.81 -12.09
N GLU A 19 23.36 3.09 -12.32
CA GLU A 19 23.74 4.06 -11.27
C GLU A 19 22.65 4.26 -10.22
N ASP A 20 21.38 4.34 -10.64
CA ASP A 20 20.25 4.50 -9.73
C ASP A 20 20.01 3.25 -8.89
N LEU A 21 20.11 2.08 -9.52
CA LEU A 21 19.99 0.80 -8.82
C LEU A 21 21.17 0.55 -7.88
N ALA A 22 22.38 0.99 -8.22
CA ALA A 22 23.52 0.92 -7.32
C ALA A 22 23.31 1.80 -6.08
N ALA A 23 22.90 3.06 -6.27
CA ALA A 23 22.58 3.97 -5.16
C ALA A 23 21.47 3.40 -4.26
N ALA A 24 20.42 2.83 -4.85
CA ALA A 24 19.34 2.18 -4.09
C ALA A 24 19.86 0.96 -3.31
N SER A 25 20.75 0.16 -3.90
CA SER A 25 21.39 -1.00 -3.25
C SER A 25 22.19 -0.59 -2.03
N GLU A 26 23.00 0.46 -2.13
CA GLU A 26 23.81 0.97 -1.01
C GLU A 26 22.93 1.46 0.16
N LEU A 27 21.86 2.21 -0.13
CA LEU A 27 20.92 2.61 0.92
C LEU A 27 20.23 1.40 1.56
N LEU A 28 19.82 0.42 0.76
CA LEU A 28 19.20 -0.81 1.27
C LEU A 28 20.17 -1.62 2.13
N LYS A 29 21.44 -1.72 1.76
CA LYS A 29 22.48 -2.36 2.57
C LYS A 29 22.63 -1.67 3.93
N ALA A 30 22.64 -0.34 3.95
CA ALA A 30 22.77 0.42 5.19
C ALA A 30 21.60 0.18 6.18
N ILE A 31 20.38 0.00 5.68
CA ILE A 31 19.20 -0.27 6.53
C ILE A 31 18.99 -1.75 6.85
N ARG A 32 19.63 -2.67 6.10
CA ARG A 32 19.42 -4.12 6.23
C ARG A 32 19.58 -4.66 7.66
N PRO A 33 20.59 -4.23 8.44
CA PRO A 33 20.76 -4.70 9.83
C PRO A 33 19.58 -4.38 10.75
N TYR A 34 18.79 -3.35 10.43
CA TYR A 34 17.63 -2.92 11.22
C TYR A 34 16.32 -3.54 10.76
N VAL A 35 16.33 -4.31 9.65
CA VAL A 35 15.14 -4.99 9.14
C VAL A 35 14.96 -6.32 9.84
N ARG A 36 13.99 -6.40 10.74
CA ARG A 36 13.69 -7.60 11.50
C ARG A 36 13.06 -8.70 10.64
N LYS A 37 12.13 -8.34 9.76
CA LYS A 37 11.33 -9.33 9.01
C LYS A 37 10.83 -8.76 7.68
N PHE A 38 10.76 -9.62 6.67
CA PHE A 38 10.07 -9.36 5.41
C PHE A 38 8.74 -10.10 5.41
N GLN A 39 7.64 -9.36 5.38
CA GLN A 39 6.29 -9.92 5.38
C GLN A 39 5.32 -8.99 4.65
N SER A 40 4.21 -9.54 4.20
CA SER A 40 3.14 -8.81 3.51
C SER A 40 1.94 -8.48 4.40
N GLN A 41 1.85 -9.07 5.58
CA GLN A 41 0.72 -8.89 6.50
C GLN A 41 1.23 -8.57 7.91
N PRO A 42 1.45 -7.28 8.23
CA PRO A 42 2.06 -6.88 9.50
C PRO A 42 1.08 -6.86 10.69
N VAL A 43 -0.23 -7.02 10.47
CA VAL A 43 -1.27 -6.82 11.49
C VAL A 43 -0.98 -7.59 12.78
N THR A 44 -0.76 -8.91 12.67
CA THR A 44 -0.49 -9.77 13.85
C THR A 44 0.78 -9.35 14.59
N GLU A 45 1.84 -9.01 13.86
CA GLU A 45 3.11 -8.61 14.47
C GLU A 45 3.02 -7.24 15.17
N LEU A 46 2.22 -6.33 14.60
CA LEU A 46 1.92 -5.04 15.23
C LEU A 46 1.12 -5.23 16.52
N VAL A 47 0.05 -6.00 16.48
CA VAL A 47 -0.82 -6.29 17.66
C VAL A 47 -0.06 -7.02 18.77
N ASN A 48 0.92 -7.86 18.41
CA ASN A 48 1.79 -8.54 19.37
C ASN A 48 3.00 -7.71 19.80
N GLU A 49 3.07 -6.43 19.36
CA GLU A 49 4.15 -5.50 19.74
C GLU A 49 5.56 -5.99 19.32
N ASN A 50 5.60 -6.87 18.31
CA ASN A 50 6.84 -7.40 17.77
C ASN A 50 7.55 -6.43 16.82
N LEU A 51 6.86 -5.39 16.35
CA LEU A 51 7.35 -4.37 15.41
C LEU A 51 7.00 -2.98 15.94
N CYS A 52 7.98 -2.09 15.96
CA CYS A 52 7.77 -0.67 16.26
C CYS A 52 7.41 0.13 15.01
N VAL A 53 7.93 -0.27 13.84
CA VAL A 53 7.70 0.37 12.54
C VAL A 53 7.51 -0.72 11.49
N SER A 54 6.52 -0.56 10.64
CA SER A 54 6.30 -1.44 9.50
C SER A 54 5.99 -0.64 8.24
N LEU A 55 6.45 -1.14 7.10
CA LEU A 55 5.91 -0.72 5.83
C LEU A 55 4.66 -1.54 5.55
N GLY A 56 3.53 -0.89 5.41
CA GLY A 56 2.22 -1.52 5.22
C GLY A 56 1.25 -0.62 4.46
N TYR A 57 0.06 -1.09 4.31
CA TYR A 57 -1.03 -0.34 3.69
C TYR A 57 -1.85 0.38 4.75
N SER A 58 -2.55 1.44 4.35
CA SER A 58 -3.42 2.20 5.26
C SER A 58 -4.47 1.32 5.95
N GLY A 59 -5.05 0.37 5.23
CA GLY A 59 -6.03 -0.56 5.79
C GLY A 59 -5.47 -1.52 6.84
N ASP A 60 -4.19 -1.89 6.74
CA ASP A 60 -3.53 -2.77 7.74
C ASP A 60 -3.52 -2.13 9.12
N VAL A 61 -3.33 -0.80 9.19
CA VAL A 61 -3.32 -0.07 10.47
C VAL A 61 -4.71 -0.05 11.09
N ILE A 62 -5.75 0.18 10.30
CA ILE A 62 -7.15 0.13 10.78
C ILE A 62 -7.50 -1.28 11.29
N GLN A 63 -7.06 -2.31 10.58
CA GLN A 63 -7.27 -3.70 11.01
C GLN A 63 -6.47 -4.03 12.29
N ALA A 64 -5.22 -3.55 12.40
CA ALA A 64 -4.41 -3.74 13.61
C ALA A 64 -5.07 -3.07 14.82
N GLN A 65 -5.56 -1.82 14.65
CA GLN A 65 -6.28 -1.11 15.72
C GLN A 65 -7.49 -1.90 16.19
N ARG A 66 -8.37 -2.33 15.27
CA ARG A 66 -9.56 -3.13 15.60
C ARG A 66 -9.22 -4.46 16.26
N THR A 67 -8.17 -5.13 15.78
CA THR A 67 -7.74 -6.41 16.35
C THR A 67 -7.19 -6.23 17.75
N ALA A 68 -6.44 -5.18 18.01
CA ALA A 68 -5.95 -4.84 19.35
C ALA A 68 -7.11 -4.51 20.30
N GLU A 69 -8.05 -3.67 19.88
CA GLU A 69 -9.25 -3.33 20.65
C GLU A 69 -10.07 -4.58 21.01
N ALA A 70 -10.29 -5.48 20.04
CA ALA A 70 -11.00 -6.74 20.26
C ALA A 70 -10.27 -7.69 21.25
N ALA A 71 -8.94 -7.58 21.31
CA ALA A 71 -8.09 -8.32 22.27
C ALA A 71 -7.94 -7.60 23.64
N GLY A 72 -8.65 -6.49 23.86
CA GLY A 72 -8.54 -5.69 25.09
C GLY A 72 -7.22 -4.92 25.22
N LYS A 73 -6.48 -4.77 24.14
CA LYS A 73 -5.22 -4.01 24.12
C LYS A 73 -5.47 -2.55 23.72
N HIS A 74 -4.86 -1.64 24.45
CA HIS A 74 -4.91 -0.19 24.17
C HIS A 74 -3.61 0.24 23.47
N LEU A 75 -3.48 -0.11 22.18
CA LEU A 75 -2.33 0.23 21.36
C LEU A 75 -2.68 1.39 20.43
N ASP A 76 -1.78 2.37 20.33
CA ASP A 76 -1.91 3.51 19.40
C ASP A 76 -1.11 3.23 18.14
N PHE A 77 -1.80 2.86 17.06
CA PHE A 77 -1.20 2.68 15.75
C PHE A 77 -1.39 3.93 14.90
N GLN A 78 -0.32 4.43 14.32
CA GLN A 78 -0.36 5.58 13.43
C GLN A 78 0.10 5.18 12.03
N TYR A 79 -0.69 5.53 11.03
CA TYR A 79 -0.29 5.47 9.63
C TYR A 79 0.25 6.83 9.20
N ARG A 80 1.36 6.84 8.48
CA ARG A 80 1.93 8.08 7.95
C ARG A 80 2.44 7.88 6.54
N VAL A 81 2.05 8.78 5.64
CA VAL A 81 2.69 8.90 4.33
C VAL A 81 4.01 9.66 4.51
N PRO A 82 5.14 9.11 4.08
CA PRO A 82 6.42 9.80 4.15
C PRO A 82 6.40 11.16 3.44
N ARG A 83 7.19 12.11 3.93
CA ARG A 83 7.30 13.46 3.33
C ARG A 83 7.66 13.40 1.84
N GLN A 84 8.47 12.43 1.44
CA GLN A 84 8.89 12.20 0.06
C GLN A 84 7.79 11.53 -0.79
N GLY A 85 6.70 11.08 -0.18
CA GLY A 85 5.66 10.32 -0.84
C GLY A 85 5.87 8.81 -0.76
N THR A 86 4.90 8.07 -1.25
CA THR A 86 4.91 6.59 -1.31
C THR A 86 4.16 6.13 -2.55
N THR A 87 4.17 4.84 -2.82
CA THR A 87 3.38 4.26 -3.92
C THR A 87 1.89 4.24 -3.59
N VAL A 88 1.08 4.49 -4.60
CA VAL A 88 -0.38 4.35 -4.55
C VAL A 88 -0.87 3.49 -5.69
N TRP A 89 -1.89 2.70 -5.44
CA TRP A 89 -2.66 1.99 -6.46
C TRP A 89 -4.13 1.91 -6.06
N MET A 90 -4.94 1.55 -7.02
CA MET A 90 -6.36 1.29 -6.83
C MET A 90 -6.67 -0.11 -7.35
N ASP A 91 -7.41 -0.87 -6.56
CA ASP A 91 -7.95 -2.13 -7.01
C ASP A 91 -9.07 -1.88 -8.03
N THR A 92 -9.03 -2.60 -9.12
CA THR A 92 -9.98 -2.49 -10.22
C THR A 92 -10.58 -3.84 -10.58
N MET A 93 -11.79 -3.82 -11.10
CA MET A 93 -12.42 -5.00 -11.69
C MET A 93 -12.40 -4.88 -13.20
N ALA A 94 -12.00 -5.94 -13.89
CA ALA A 94 -12.01 -6.02 -15.34
C ALA A 94 -12.81 -7.23 -15.80
N ILE A 95 -13.47 -7.11 -16.95
CA ILE A 95 -14.17 -8.20 -17.60
C ILE A 95 -13.32 -8.65 -18.80
N PRO A 96 -12.85 -9.92 -18.85
CA PRO A 96 -12.13 -10.43 -20.02
C PRO A 96 -12.97 -10.28 -21.30
N ALA A 97 -12.30 -9.98 -22.43
CA ALA A 97 -12.98 -9.74 -23.70
C ALA A 97 -13.74 -10.99 -24.21
N ASP A 98 -13.29 -12.17 -23.81
CA ASP A 98 -13.85 -13.49 -24.15
C ASP A 98 -14.77 -14.06 -23.05
N ALA A 99 -15.19 -13.24 -22.09
CA ALA A 99 -16.11 -13.68 -21.03
C ALA A 99 -17.41 -14.22 -21.63
N ARG A 100 -17.81 -15.44 -21.24
CA ARG A 100 -19.02 -16.09 -21.77
C ARG A 100 -20.31 -15.40 -21.33
N HIS A 101 -20.31 -14.76 -20.16
CA HIS A 101 -21.46 -14.14 -19.53
C HIS A 101 -21.13 -12.75 -18.96
N PRO A 102 -20.74 -11.79 -19.81
CA PRO A 102 -20.34 -10.45 -19.36
C PRO A 102 -21.48 -9.70 -18.65
N GLU A 103 -22.75 -10.02 -18.97
CA GLU A 103 -23.92 -9.42 -18.35
C GLU A 103 -23.98 -9.67 -16.82
N TYR A 104 -23.55 -10.83 -16.35
CA TYR A 104 -23.48 -11.12 -14.91
C TYR A 104 -22.32 -10.37 -14.25
N ALA A 105 -21.20 -10.25 -14.94
CA ALA A 105 -20.08 -9.45 -14.45
C ALA A 105 -20.47 -7.96 -14.30
N TYR A 106 -21.16 -7.39 -15.28
CA TYR A 106 -21.70 -6.03 -15.17
C TYR A 106 -22.70 -5.88 -14.00
N ARG A 107 -23.57 -6.85 -13.79
CA ARG A 107 -24.50 -6.83 -12.66
C ARG A 107 -23.75 -6.84 -11.33
N PHE A 108 -22.72 -7.68 -11.20
CA PHE A 108 -21.89 -7.75 -10.00
C PHE A 108 -21.12 -6.44 -9.76
N ILE A 109 -20.45 -5.89 -10.78
CA ILE A 109 -19.74 -4.62 -10.69
C ILE A 109 -20.68 -3.50 -10.27
N ASN A 110 -21.84 -3.40 -10.92
CA ASN A 110 -22.85 -2.39 -10.58
C ASN A 110 -23.38 -2.57 -9.15
N PHE A 111 -23.52 -3.80 -8.66
CA PHE A 111 -23.90 -4.06 -7.29
C PHE A 111 -22.83 -3.58 -6.30
N VAL A 112 -21.56 -3.95 -6.53
CA VAL A 112 -20.43 -3.53 -5.69
C VAL A 112 -20.28 -2.02 -5.67
N MET A 113 -20.43 -1.36 -6.81
CA MET A 113 -20.29 0.10 -6.95
C MET A 113 -21.44 0.93 -6.39
N ARG A 114 -22.50 0.33 -5.86
CA ARG A 114 -23.53 1.08 -5.12
C ARG A 114 -22.89 1.76 -3.91
N PRO A 115 -23.16 3.05 -3.64
CA PRO A 115 -22.52 3.78 -2.55
C PRO A 115 -22.58 3.08 -1.19
N ALA A 116 -23.73 2.50 -0.85
CA ALA A 116 -23.89 1.76 0.40
C ALA A 116 -22.98 0.52 0.48
N ASN A 117 -22.85 -0.23 -0.62
CA ASN A 117 -22.00 -1.43 -0.66
C ASN A 117 -20.52 -1.05 -0.63
N MET A 118 -20.11 -0.02 -1.37
CA MET A 118 -18.72 0.47 -1.32
C MET A 118 -18.35 0.99 0.08
N ALA A 119 -19.26 1.68 0.75
CA ALA A 119 -19.05 2.12 2.14
C ALA A 119 -18.94 0.93 3.09
N ALA A 120 -19.80 -0.09 2.94
CA ALA A 120 -19.72 -1.31 3.74
C ALA A 120 -18.40 -2.06 3.53
N ILE A 121 -17.91 -2.17 2.29
CA ILE A 121 -16.61 -2.75 1.96
C ILE A 121 -15.48 -1.94 2.60
N SER A 122 -15.50 -0.61 2.46
CA SER A 122 -14.50 0.27 3.09
C SER A 122 -14.48 0.11 4.61
N ASN A 123 -15.64 0.10 5.24
CA ASN A 123 -15.77 -0.10 6.68
C ASN A 123 -15.28 -1.49 7.12
N PHE A 124 -15.49 -2.52 6.32
CA PHE A 124 -15.03 -3.88 6.64
C PHE A 124 -13.52 -4.02 6.47
N THR A 125 -13.00 -3.59 5.32
CA THR A 125 -11.60 -3.81 4.93
C THR A 125 -10.63 -2.82 5.58
N GLY A 126 -11.09 -1.64 6.02
CA GLY A 126 -10.25 -0.56 6.51
C GLY A 126 -9.61 0.30 5.42
N TYR A 127 -9.88 0.01 4.13
CA TYR A 127 -9.33 0.80 3.02
C TYR A 127 -10.27 1.92 2.59
N PRO A 128 -9.74 3.09 2.18
CA PRO A 128 -10.57 4.19 1.72
C PRO A 128 -11.29 3.85 0.41
N THR A 129 -12.54 4.31 0.27
CA THR A 129 -13.28 4.18 -0.98
C THR A 129 -12.91 5.27 -1.98
N ALA A 130 -12.86 4.91 -3.28
CA ALA A 130 -12.69 5.87 -4.37
C ALA A 130 -13.98 6.65 -4.70
N SER A 131 -15.14 6.25 -4.15
CA SER A 131 -16.42 6.88 -4.41
C SER A 131 -16.71 8.02 -3.42
N ALA A 132 -16.80 9.26 -3.91
CA ALA A 132 -17.17 10.42 -3.10
C ALA A 132 -18.53 10.26 -2.43
N LYS A 133 -19.52 9.61 -3.11
CA LYS A 133 -20.83 9.33 -2.53
C LYS A 133 -20.77 8.28 -1.42
N ALA A 134 -19.96 7.24 -1.60
CA ALA A 134 -19.79 6.20 -0.59
C ALA A 134 -19.06 6.72 0.65
N ARG A 135 -18.10 7.65 0.47
CA ARG A 135 -17.34 8.26 1.58
C ARG A 135 -18.23 8.84 2.67
N GLN A 136 -19.41 9.36 2.33
CA GLN A 136 -20.34 9.93 3.30
C GLN A 136 -20.87 8.91 4.31
N ALA A 137 -20.94 7.62 3.94
CA ALA A 137 -21.40 6.52 4.78
C ALA A 137 -20.25 5.67 5.37
N VAL A 138 -19.00 6.09 5.18
CA VAL A 138 -17.81 5.47 5.82
C VAL A 138 -17.77 5.88 7.30
N ASP A 139 -17.33 4.96 8.16
CA ASP A 139 -17.09 5.20 9.60
C ASP A 139 -16.35 6.54 9.81
N PRO A 140 -16.85 7.44 10.64
CA PRO A 140 -16.20 8.75 10.88
C PRO A 140 -14.74 8.64 11.31
N ARG A 141 -14.36 7.60 12.07
CA ARG A 141 -12.97 7.37 12.50
C ARG A 141 -12.02 7.15 11.31
N MET A 142 -12.53 6.59 10.20
CA MET A 142 -11.77 6.46 8.96
C MET A 142 -11.95 7.68 8.06
N ARG A 143 -13.20 8.10 7.85
CA ARG A 143 -13.56 9.18 6.92
C ARG A 143 -12.84 10.49 7.23
N ASP A 144 -12.73 10.81 8.53
CA ASP A 144 -12.21 12.07 9.02
C ASP A 144 -10.71 11.97 9.40
N ASN A 145 -10.08 10.81 9.16
CA ASN A 145 -8.66 10.59 9.38
C ASN A 145 -7.84 11.10 8.18
N PRO A 146 -7.01 12.15 8.36
CA PRO A 146 -6.22 12.75 7.27
C PRO A 146 -5.10 11.86 6.76
N ASP A 147 -4.71 10.83 7.49
CA ASP A 147 -3.73 9.85 7.05
C ASP A 147 -4.35 8.74 6.17
N ILE A 148 -5.67 8.62 6.18
CA ILE A 148 -6.43 7.67 5.34
C ILE A 148 -7.04 8.37 4.13
N TYR A 149 -7.71 9.50 4.35
CA TYR A 149 -8.25 10.35 3.29
C TYR A 149 -7.36 11.59 3.15
N LEU A 150 -6.29 11.41 2.38
CA LEU A 150 -5.22 12.36 2.21
C LEU A 150 -5.68 13.69 1.61
N ASP A 151 -5.00 14.78 1.98
CA ASP A 151 -5.16 16.07 1.33
C ASP A 151 -4.51 16.09 -0.08
N GLU A 152 -4.84 17.10 -0.86
CA GLU A 152 -4.37 17.26 -2.24
C GLU A 152 -2.83 17.35 -2.31
N ALA A 153 -2.21 18.06 -1.38
CA ALA A 153 -0.75 18.21 -1.34
C ALA A 153 -0.03 16.89 -1.06
N THR A 154 -0.58 16.05 -0.20
CA THR A 154 -0.07 14.70 0.05
C THR A 154 -0.34 13.78 -1.13
N TYR A 155 -1.53 13.88 -1.73
CA TYR A 155 -1.89 13.10 -2.91
C TYR A 155 -0.95 13.38 -4.09
N ALA A 156 -0.56 14.63 -4.31
CA ALA A 156 0.35 15.05 -5.38
C ALA A 156 1.75 14.43 -5.26
N ARG A 157 2.14 13.96 -4.07
CA ARG A 157 3.43 13.30 -3.84
C ARG A 157 3.38 11.78 -3.99
N LEU A 158 2.20 11.21 -4.24
CA LEU A 158 2.06 9.77 -4.41
C LEU A 158 2.60 9.32 -5.77
N ILE A 159 3.19 8.15 -5.80
CA ILE A 159 3.77 7.53 -6.98
C ILE A 159 2.77 6.49 -7.51
N PRO A 160 2.05 6.78 -8.59
CA PRO A 160 1.12 5.81 -9.15
C PRO A 160 1.86 4.61 -9.75
N GLY A 161 1.25 3.42 -9.58
CA GLY A 161 1.72 2.21 -10.26
C GLY A 161 1.64 2.39 -11.78
N ARG A 162 2.72 2.02 -12.46
CA ARG A 162 2.79 1.98 -13.93
C ARG A 162 3.62 0.78 -14.35
N ASP A 163 3.36 0.30 -15.54
CA ASP A 163 4.11 -0.82 -16.11
C ASP A 163 5.59 -0.47 -16.25
N ILE A 164 6.40 -1.47 -15.97
CA ILE A 164 7.87 -1.43 -16.12
C ILE A 164 8.23 -2.51 -17.14
N PRO A 165 9.06 -2.22 -18.15
CA PRO A 165 9.52 -3.22 -19.09
C PRO A 165 10.13 -4.44 -18.39
N GLN A 166 9.93 -5.63 -18.93
CA GLN A 166 10.34 -6.88 -18.29
C GLN A 166 11.84 -6.92 -17.94
N ALA A 167 12.69 -6.44 -18.85
CA ALA A 167 14.15 -6.38 -18.61
C ALA A 167 14.50 -5.47 -17.41
N ASP A 168 13.83 -4.31 -17.30
CA ASP A 168 14.01 -3.37 -16.21
C ASP A 168 13.49 -3.96 -14.89
N MET A 169 12.35 -4.65 -14.94
CA MET A 169 11.81 -5.36 -13.78
C MET A 169 12.80 -6.41 -13.26
N GLN A 170 13.43 -7.19 -14.14
CA GLN A 170 14.44 -8.18 -13.75
C GLN A 170 15.65 -7.54 -13.06
N ALA A 171 16.15 -6.41 -13.59
CA ALA A 171 17.24 -5.68 -12.95
C ALA A 171 16.87 -5.20 -11.54
N ARG A 172 15.68 -4.63 -11.39
CA ARG A 172 15.14 -4.20 -10.10
C ARG A 172 14.92 -5.35 -9.12
N MET A 173 14.42 -6.49 -9.61
CA MET A 173 14.21 -7.69 -8.79
C MET A 173 15.51 -8.25 -8.26
N ARG A 174 16.62 -8.20 -9.01
CA ARG A 174 17.95 -8.61 -8.50
C ARG A 174 18.37 -7.79 -7.29
N VAL A 175 18.22 -6.47 -7.33
CA VAL A 175 18.53 -5.59 -6.17
C VAL A 175 17.66 -5.96 -4.96
N TRP A 176 16.36 -6.14 -5.19
CA TRP A 176 15.44 -6.50 -4.12
C TRP A 176 15.73 -7.88 -3.50
N THR A 177 16.07 -8.85 -4.33
CA THR A 177 16.43 -10.20 -3.86
C THR A 177 17.70 -10.16 -3.01
N ARG A 178 18.76 -9.50 -3.47
CA ARG A 178 19.99 -9.33 -2.69
C ARG A 178 19.72 -8.70 -1.31
N PHE A 179 18.94 -7.64 -1.29
CA PHE A 179 18.53 -7.01 -0.03
C PHE A 179 17.82 -7.98 0.91
N LYS A 180 16.88 -8.81 0.40
CA LYS A 180 16.18 -9.79 1.23
C LYS A 180 17.07 -10.90 1.76
N THR A 181 17.95 -11.40 0.91
CA THR A 181 18.84 -12.55 1.23
C THR A 181 20.12 -12.14 1.93
N ALA A 182 20.36 -10.85 2.14
CA ALA A 182 21.62 -10.30 2.67
C ALA A 182 22.87 -10.75 1.89
N GLN A 183 22.71 -10.96 0.56
CA GLN A 183 23.82 -11.28 -0.33
C GLN A 183 24.43 -9.99 -0.90
N ASP A 184 25.75 -9.91 -0.90
CA ASP A 184 26.52 -8.82 -1.48
C ASP A 184 26.53 -8.83 -3.03
#